data_26458d8443e6ef265d9c6148a654ad78
#
_entry.id   26458d8443e6ef265d9c6148a654ad78
#
_cell.length_a   1.000
_cell.length_b   1.000
_cell.length_c   1.000
_cell.angle_alpha   90.00
_cell.angle_beta   90.00
_cell.angle_gamma   90.00
#
_symmetry.space_group_name_H-M   'P 1'
#
loop_
_entity.id
_entity.type
_entity.pdbx_description
1 polymer ?
#
loop_
_entity_poly.entity_id
_entity_poly.type
_entity_poly.pdbx_seq_one_letter_code
_entity_poly.pdbx_strand_id
1 'polypeptide(L)'
;MKPLYASLVALSLALPGMAVAESHSTGAIELSEPFTFVTAKGVKAGGGFLTITNASSEDDALIGVQADFPRVEIHTTEETDGIMRMMHVDRLEIPAGETVSLAPGGYHIMFMGLNAPFEMGAEVPATLIFEGAGEVEVTFPVKERDGNMGHMHKKAE
;
A
#
# COMPACT_ATOMS: atom_id res chain seq x y z
N MET A 1 -49.67 -3.06 -49.94
CA MET A 1 -49.36 -3.32 -48.51
C MET A 1 -47.87 -3.28 -48.34
N LYS A 2 -47.33 -2.23 -47.74
CA LYS A 2 -45.90 -2.08 -47.46
C LYS A 2 -45.74 -2.15 -45.94
N PRO A 3 -44.90 -3.03 -45.35
CA PRO A 3 -44.61 -2.99 -43.93
C PRO A 3 -43.51 -1.94 -43.64
N LEU A 4 -43.81 -1.06 -42.69
CA LEU A 4 -42.85 -0.12 -42.08
C LEU A 4 -41.93 -0.89 -41.13
N TYR A 5 -40.65 -0.85 -41.41
CA TYR A 5 -39.63 -1.30 -40.44
C TYR A 5 -39.28 -0.13 -39.51
N ALA A 6 -39.70 -0.24 -38.27
CA ALA A 6 -39.27 0.68 -37.21
C ALA A 6 -37.85 0.30 -36.73
N SER A 7 -36.87 1.14 -37.05
CA SER A 7 -35.49 0.99 -36.53
C SER A 7 -35.44 1.43 -35.06
N LEU A 8 -35.23 0.47 -34.18
CA LEU A 8 -34.95 0.72 -32.76
C LEU A 8 -33.49 1.11 -32.61
N VAL A 9 -33.21 2.39 -32.40
CA VAL A 9 -31.88 2.87 -32.03
C VAL A 9 -31.67 2.59 -30.56
N ALA A 10 -30.85 1.60 -30.23
CA ALA A 10 -30.41 1.32 -28.86
C ALA A 10 -29.31 2.36 -28.46
N LEU A 11 -29.71 3.30 -27.63
CA LEU A 11 -28.79 4.26 -26.98
C LEU A 11 -28.08 3.55 -25.86
N SER A 12 -26.82 3.10 -26.08
CA SER A 12 -25.98 2.53 -25.07
C SER A 12 -25.45 3.64 -24.15
N LEU A 13 -25.99 3.74 -22.93
CA LEU A 13 -25.42 4.54 -21.85
C LEU A 13 -24.10 3.91 -21.40
N ALA A 14 -22.98 4.56 -21.72
CA ALA A 14 -21.69 4.23 -21.15
C ALA A 14 -21.67 4.75 -19.70
N LEU A 15 -21.74 3.84 -18.73
CA LEU A 15 -21.48 4.14 -17.33
C LEU A 15 -19.98 4.41 -17.13
N PRO A 16 -19.59 5.51 -16.46
CA PRO A 16 -18.19 5.71 -16.09
C PRO A 16 -17.77 4.60 -15.14
N GLY A 17 -16.70 3.87 -15.51
CA GLY A 17 -16.13 2.84 -14.67
C GLY A 17 -15.65 3.46 -13.35
N MET A 18 -16.28 3.08 -12.23
CA MET A 18 -15.73 3.34 -10.91
C MET A 18 -14.42 2.54 -10.80
N ALA A 19 -13.32 3.24 -10.54
CA ALA A 19 -12.07 2.61 -10.15
C ALA A 19 -12.32 1.90 -8.81
N VAL A 20 -12.42 0.59 -8.86
CA VAL A 20 -12.47 -0.25 -7.66
C VAL A 20 -11.07 -0.23 -7.09
N ALA A 21 -10.91 0.23 -5.85
CA ALA A 21 -9.68 0.04 -5.10
C ALA A 21 -9.46 -1.47 -5.00
N GLU A 22 -8.34 -1.96 -5.55
CA GLU A 22 -8.02 -3.38 -5.48
C GLU A 22 -7.75 -3.75 -4.02
N SER A 23 -8.65 -4.54 -3.45
CA SER A 23 -8.43 -5.21 -2.17
C SER A 23 -8.00 -6.64 -2.45
N HIS A 24 -6.84 -7.02 -1.92
CA HIS A 24 -6.36 -8.39 -1.96
C HIS A 24 -6.73 -9.07 -0.64
N SER A 25 -7.41 -10.21 -0.70
CA SER A 25 -7.74 -10.96 0.50
C SER A 25 -7.39 -12.42 0.34
N THR A 26 -6.76 -13.00 1.36
CA THR A 26 -6.56 -14.45 1.49
C THR A 26 -7.26 -14.88 2.78
N GLY A 27 -8.53 -15.23 2.64
CA GLY A 27 -9.37 -15.70 3.76
C GLY A 27 -9.64 -14.65 4.83
N ALA A 28 -8.79 -14.60 5.86
CA ALA A 28 -8.98 -13.76 7.04
C ALA A 28 -8.25 -12.40 6.99
N ILE A 29 -7.20 -12.26 6.17
CA ILE A 29 -6.44 -11.02 6.03
C ILE A 29 -6.91 -10.27 4.79
N GLU A 30 -7.26 -9.00 4.97
CA GLU A 30 -7.63 -8.06 3.91
C GLU A 30 -6.60 -6.94 3.83
N LEU A 31 -6.06 -6.73 2.62
CA LEU A 31 -5.12 -5.66 2.31
C LEU A 31 -5.83 -4.59 1.52
N SER A 32 -5.70 -3.34 1.92
CA SER A 32 -6.34 -2.21 1.26
C SER A 32 -5.41 -1.01 1.12
N GLU A 33 -5.68 -0.18 0.12
CA GLU A 33 -4.98 1.06 -0.17
C GLU A 33 -3.44 0.93 -0.27
N PRO A 34 -2.89 -0.08 -0.97
CA PRO A 34 -1.45 -0.17 -1.16
C PRO A 34 -0.93 1.01 -1.99
N PHE A 35 0.19 1.59 -1.60
CA PHE A 35 0.90 2.60 -2.38
C PHE A 35 2.36 2.73 -1.97
N THR A 36 3.16 3.29 -2.85
CA THR A 36 4.50 3.81 -2.59
C THR A 36 4.64 5.18 -3.24
N PHE A 37 5.68 5.94 -2.89
CA PHE A 37 5.94 7.24 -3.47
C PHE A 37 7.04 7.19 -4.54
N VAL A 38 6.97 8.12 -5.51
CA VAL A 38 8.08 8.39 -6.42
C VAL A 38 9.36 8.64 -5.62
N THR A 39 10.49 8.16 -6.12
CA THR A 39 11.79 8.41 -5.52
C THR A 39 12.69 9.19 -6.47
N ALA A 40 13.55 10.05 -5.93
CA ALA A 40 14.52 10.79 -6.73
C ALA A 40 15.61 9.86 -7.30
N LYS A 41 16.24 10.27 -8.40
CA LYS A 41 17.40 9.56 -8.96
C LYS A 41 18.51 9.44 -7.93
N GLY A 42 19.09 8.24 -7.80
CA GLY A 42 20.17 7.95 -6.86
C GLY A 42 19.70 7.57 -5.44
N VAL A 43 18.43 7.73 -5.11
CA VAL A 43 17.85 7.21 -3.86
C VAL A 43 17.84 5.69 -3.92
N LYS A 44 18.31 5.06 -2.84
CA LYS A 44 18.50 3.60 -2.74
C LYS A 44 17.42 2.89 -1.92
N ALA A 45 16.44 3.62 -1.42
CA ALA A 45 15.35 3.06 -0.62
C ALA A 45 14.02 3.74 -0.92
N GLY A 46 12.92 2.98 -0.83
CA GLY A 46 11.56 3.48 -0.95
C GLY A 46 10.66 2.86 0.12
N GLY A 47 9.62 3.58 0.54
CA GLY A 47 8.66 3.09 1.53
C GLY A 47 7.38 2.58 0.88
N GLY A 48 6.88 1.43 1.33
CA GLY A 48 5.58 0.88 0.97
C GLY A 48 4.59 1.04 2.12
N PHE A 49 3.36 1.39 1.79
CA PHE A 49 2.28 1.68 2.74
C PHE A 49 1.01 0.96 2.32
N LEU A 50 0.24 0.50 3.30
CA LEU A 50 -1.07 -0.12 3.10
C LEU A 50 -1.80 -0.25 4.43
N THR A 51 -3.06 -0.64 4.37
CA THR A 51 -3.85 -0.99 5.55
C THR A 51 -4.08 -2.49 5.56
N ILE A 52 -3.89 -3.13 6.72
CA ILE A 52 -4.07 -4.57 6.95
C ILE A 52 -5.21 -4.74 7.94
N THR A 53 -6.25 -5.47 7.57
CA THR A 53 -7.37 -5.83 8.45
C THR A 53 -7.39 -7.34 8.66
N ASN A 54 -7.39 -7.75 9.93
CA ASN A 54 -7.60 -9.15 10.31
C ASN A 54 -9.08 -9.37 10.59
N ALA A 55 -9.81 -9.94 9.65
CA ALA A 55 -11.23 -10.24 9.78
C ALA A 55 -11.50 -11.57 10.49
N SER A 56 -10.47 -12.25 10.98
CA SER A 56 -10.62 -13.51 11.72
C SER A 56 -10.89 -13.30 13.22
N SER A 57 -11.18 -14.39 13.92
CA SER A 57 -11.32 -14.42 15.38
C SER A 57 -10.01 -14.76 16.10
N GLU A 58 -8.90 -14.91 15.38
CA GLU A 58 -7.59 -15.25 15.91
C GLU A 58 -6.57 -14.16 15.57
N ASP A 59 -5.63 -13.91 16.46
CA ASP A 59 -4.54 -12.98 16.23
C ASP A 59 -3.64 -13.51 15.12
N ASP A 60 -3.10 -12.60 14.31
CA ASP A 60 -2.09 -12.90 13.30
C ASP A 60 -0.94 -11.90 13.41
N ALA A 61 0.10 -12.08 12.64
CA ALA A 61 1.20 -11.13 12.56
C ALA A 61 1.84 -11.13 11.18
N LEU A 62 2.22 -9.95 10.72
CA LEU A 62 3.10 -9.80 9.57
C LEU A 62 4.54 -10.05 10.03
N ILE A 63 5.16 -11.11 9.50
CA ILE A 63 6.50 -11.57 9.89
C ILE A 63 7.56 -11.39 8.79
N GLY A 64 7.17 -10.96 7.62
CA GLY A 64 8.10 -10.72 6.52
C GLY A 64 7.44 -10.14 5.29
N VAL A 65 8.29 -9.65 4.41
CA VAL A 65 7.90 -9.16 3.08
C VAL A 65 8.95 -9.58 2.08
N GLN A 66 8.53 -10.08 0.93
CA GLN A 66 9.39 -10.41 -0.20
C GLN A 66 9.03 -9.54 -1.41
N ALA A 67 10.05 -9.05 -2.11
CA ALA A 67 9.93 -8.35 -3.38
C ALA A 67 11.27 -8.45 -4.15
N ASP A 68 11.29 -8.01 -5.40
CA ASP A 68 12.49 -8.06 -6.26
C ASP A 68 13.48 -6.93 -5.93
N PHE A 69 13.93 -6.90 -4.67
CA PHE A 69 14.95 -5.97 -4.17
C PHE A 69 15.96 -6.71 -3.29
N PRO A 70 17.22 -6.24 -3.23
CA PRO A 70 18.26 -6.88 -2.41
C PRO A 70 17.88 -7.08 -0.93
N ARG A 71 17.06 -6.18 -0.39
CA ARG A 71 16.55 -6.26 0.97
C ARG A 71 15.19 -5.57 1.11
N VAL A 72 14.25 -6.26 1.77
CA VAL A 72 12.92 -5.74 2.10
C VAL A 72 12.63 -6.04 3.56
N GLU A 73 12.25 -5.04 4.32
CA GLU A 73 12.04 -5.16 5.76
C GLU A 73 10.80 -4.38 6.22
N ILE A 74 10.24 -4.76 7.35
CA ILE A 74 9.22 -3.98 8.05
C ILE A 74 9.96 -3.04 9.01
N HIS A 75 9.65 -1.75 8.97
CA HIS A 75 10.21 -0.74 9.83
C HIS A 75 9.11 0.03 10.56
N THR A 76 9.48 0.65 11.68
CA THR A 76 8.69 1.68 12.34
C THR A 76 9.52 2.94 12.47
N THR A 77 8.86 4.08 12.48
CA THR A 77 9.48 5.37 12.80
C THR A 77 9.01 5.80 14.16
N GLU A 78 9.96 6.07 15.07
CA GLU A 78 9.70 6.58 16.40
C GLU A 78 10.39 7.92 16.60
N GLU A 79 9.72 8.85 17.27
CA GLU A 79 10.30 10.12 17.67
C GLU A 79 10.64 10.07 19.16
N THR A 80 11.91 10.29 19.49
CA THR A 80 12.39 10.41 20.85
C THR A 80 13.23 11.68 20.96
N ASP A 81 12.85 12.60 21.85
CA ASP A 81 13.52 13.89 22.09
C ASP A 81 13.69 14.74 20.80
N GLY A 82 12.68 14.71 19.90
CA GLY A 82 12.71 15.42 18.63
C GLY A 82 13.58 14.75 17.55
N ILE A 83 14.09 13.57 17.81
CA ILE A 83 14.90 12.79 16.86
C ILE A 83 14.06 11.63 16.32
N MET A 84 13.87 11.62 15.00
CA MET A 84 13.21 10.52 14.30
C MET A 84 14.19 9.36 14.11
N ARG A 85 13.80 8.17 14.54
CA ARG A 85 14.57 6.93 14.37
C ARG A 85 13.73 5.89 13.66
N MET A 86 14.31 5.24 12.67
CA MET A 86 13.73 4.05 12.04
C MET A 86 14.29 2.81 12.69
N MET A 87 13.42 1.88 13.05
CA MET A 87 13.79 0.61 13.66
C MET A 87 13.18 -0.54 12.88
N HIS A 88 13.95 -1.62 12.76
CA HIS A 88 13.45 -2.86 12.18
C HIS A 88 12.42 -3.51 13.10
N VAL A 89 11.39 -4.10 12.50
CA VAL A 89 10.30 -4.82 13.18
C VAL A 89 10.27 -6.24 12.67
N ASP A 90 10.67 -7.20 13.50
CA ASP A 90 10.68 -8.62 13.14
C ASP A 90 9.26 -9.19 13.03
N ARG A 91 8.32 -8.63 13.79
CA ARG A 91 6.95 -9.11 13.91
C ARG A 91 6.00 -7.94 14.19
N LEU A 92 5.08 -7.70 13.29
CA LEU A 92 4.01 -6.71 13.45
C LEU A 92 2.70 -7.42 13.77
N GLU A 93 2.21 -7.24 14.99
CA GLU A 93 0.96 -7.83 15.46
C GLU A 93 -0.26 -7.27 14.72
N ILE A 94 -1.15 -8.16 14.30
CA ILE A 94 -2.45 -7.84 13.70
C ILE A 94 -3.53 -8.57 14.50
N PRO A 95 -4.00 -7.99 15.62
CA PRO A 95 -4.96 -8.66 16.49
C PRO A 95 -6.28 -9.02 15.78
N ALA A 96 -6.96 -10.02 16.29
CA ALA A 96 -8.26 -10.48 15.79
C ALA A 96 -9.28 -9.33 15.69
N GLY A 97 -9.87 -9.15 14.52
CA GLY A 97 -10.86 -8.09 14.26
C GLY A 97 -10.28 -6.68 14.15
N GLU A 98 -8.96 -6.51 14.27
CA GLU A 98 -8.31 -5.21 14.26
C GLU A 98 -7.77 -4.83 12.87
N THR A 99 -7.55 -3.54 12.71
CA THR A 99 -6.94 -2.94 11.51
C THR A 99 -5.65 -2.25 11.89
N VAL A 100 -4.55 -2.59 11.21
CA VAL A 100 -3.23 -1.98 11.38
C VAL A 100 -2.87 -1.21 10.11
N SER A 101 -2.54 0.06 10.26
CA SER A 101 -2.15 0.92 9.15
C SER A 101 -0.64 1.10 9.08
N LEU A 102 -0.06 0.77 7.92
CA LEU A 102 1.31 1.14 7.57
C LEU A 102 1.25 2.46 6.82
N ALA A 103 1.73 3.54 7.43
CA ALA A 103 1.61 4.89 6.93
C ALA A 103 2.91 5.70 7.16
N PRO A 104 3.14 6.79 6.40
CA PRO A 104 4.28 7.65 6.61
C PRO A 104 4.36 8.16 8.06
N GLY A 105 5.53 8.00 8.69
CA GLY A 105 5.74 8.38 10.09
C GLY A 105 5.43 7.29 11.11
N GLY A 106 4.91 6.15 10.70
CA GLY A 106 4.65 4.98 11.53
C GLY A 106 5.29 3.72 10.96
N TYR A 107 4.59 2.60 11.04
CA TYR A 107 4.99 1.37 10.38
C TYR A 107 5.02 1.54 8.87
N HIS A 108 5.96 0.90 8.21
CA HIS A 108 6.10 0.89 6.76
C HIS A 108 6.94 -0.29 6.28
N ILE A 109 6.78 -0.65 5.02
CA ILE A 109 7.68 -1.57 4.33
C ILE A 109 8.82 -0.75 3.75
N MET A 110 10.06 -1.20 3.92
CA MET A 110 11.24 -0.55 3.35
C MET A 110 11.83 -1.42 2.24
N PHE A 111 11.74 -0.95 1.00
CA PHE A 111 12.42 -1.53 -0.15
C PHE A 111 13.81 -0.92 -0.27
N MET A 112 14.87 -1.73 -0.13
CA MET A 112 16.25 -1.27 -0.11
C MET A 112 17.07 -1.84 -1.25
N GLY A 113 18.04 -1.05 -1.73
CA GLY A 113 18.89 -1.42 -2.83
C GLY A 113 18.29 -1.13 -4.21
N LEU A 114 17.47 -0.08 -4.31
CA LEU A 114 16.86 0.33 -5.57
C LEU A 114 17.92 0.56 -6.65
N ASN A 115 17.78 -0.11 -7.81
CA ASN A 115 18.61 0.07 -8.98
C ASN A 115 18.14 1.23 -9.85
N ALA A 116 16.85 1.54 -9.81
CA ALA A 116 16.20 2.64 -10.52
C ALA A 116 15.20 3.35 -9.59
N PRO A 117 14.88 4.62 -9.84
CA PRO A 117 13.86 5.32 -9.07
C PRO A 117 12.48 4.71 -9.30
N PHE A 118 11.61 4.79 -8.30
CA PHE A 118 10.18 4.55 -8.49
C PHE A 118 9.60 5.72 -9.29
N GLU A 119 9.02 5.42 -10.44
CA GLU A 119 8.44 6.41 -11.34
C GLU A 119 6.91 6.43 -11.20
N MET A 120 6.30 7.58 -11.39
CA MET A 120 4.85 7.75 -11.37
C MET A 120 4.16 6.73 -12.27
N GLY A 121 3.13 6.05 -11.74
CA GLY A 121 2.34 5.07 -12.47
C GLY A 121 3.00 3.71 -12.66
N ALA A 122 4.23 3.52 -12.15
CA ALA A 122 4.81 2.19 -12.03
C ALA A 122 4.14 1.40 -10.90
N GLU A 123 4.38 0.11 -10.89
CA GLU A 123 3.85 -0.83 -9.90
C GLU A 123 4.98 -1.64 -9.27
N VAL A 124 4.92 -1.81 -7.96
CA VAL A 124 5.89 -2.59 -7.19
C VAL A 124 5.18 -3.81 -6.60
N PRO A 125 5.34 -5.00 -7.22
CA PRO A 125 4.76 -6.23 -6.67
C PRO A 125 5.57 -6.70 -5.46
N ALA A 126 4.86 -7.22 -4.46
CA ALA A 126 5.44 -7.81 -3.26
C ALA A 126 4.55 -8.93 -2.72
N THR A 127 5.12 -9.75 -1.85
CA THR A 127 4.41 -10.79 -1.10
C THR A 127 4.59 -10.53 0.39
N LEU A 128 3.49 -10.33 1.09
CA LEU A 128 3.47 -10.20 2.55
C LEU A 128 3.36 -11.60 3.16
N ILE A 129 4.16 -11.87 4.18
CA ILE A 129 4.20 -13.16 4.86
C ILE A 129 3.60 -13.00 6.25
N PHE A 130 2.45 -13.62 6.46
CA PHE A 130 1.75 -13.67 7.73
C PHE A 130 2.01 -14.99 8.45
N GLU A 131 2.04 -14.97 9.77
CA GLU A 131 2.27 -16.17 10.58
C GLU A 131 1.11 -17.18 10.47
N GLY A 132 -0.13 -16.70 10.50
CA GLY A 132 -1.34 -17.53 10.40
C GLY A 132 -1.87 -17.63 8.97
N ALA A 133 -2.10 -16.51 8.29
CA ALA A 133 -2.68 -16.48 6.95
C ALA A 133 -1.72 -16.91 5.83
N GLY A 134 -0.40 -16.94 6.08
CA GLY A 134 0.61 -17.31 5.08
C GLY A 134 0.96 -16.17 4.13
N GLU A 135 1.20 -16.50 2.87
CA GLU A 135 1.64 -15.54 1.85
C GLU A 135 0.46 -14.84 1.17
N VAL A 136 0.50 -13.51 1.11
CA VAL A 136 -0.50 -12.69 0.44
C VAL A 136 0.20 -11.75 -0.54
N GLU A 137 -0.12 -11.87 -1.82
CA GLU A 137 0.41 -10.99 -2.86
C GLU A 137 -0.25 -9.60 -2.80
N VAL A 138 0.53 -8.57 -3.06
CA VAL A 138 0.08 -7.18 -3.14
C VAL A 138 0.90 -6.41 -4.15
N THR A 139 0.28 -5.45 -4.83
CA THR A 139 0.96 -4.54 -5.74
C THR A 139 0.84 -3.12 -5.22
N PHE A 140 1.97 -2.42 -5.11
CA PHE A 140 2.02 -1.03 -4.67
C PHE A 140 2.12 -0.10 -5.87
N PRO A 141 1.03 0.61 -6.26
CA PRO A 141 1.13 1.65 -7.27
C PRO A 141 1.99 2.81 -6.77
N VAL A 142 2.82 3.36 -7.66
CA VAL A 142 3.68 4.50 -7.36
C VAL A 142 2.90 5.80 -7.55
N LYS A 143 2.78 6.59 -6.49
CA LYS A 143 2.07 7.87 -6.46
C LYS A 143 3.02 9.03 -6.21
N GLU A 144 2.65 10.24 -6.61
CA GLU A 144 3.34 11.44 -6.17
C GLU A 144 3.14 11.67 -4.67
N ARG A 145 4.14 12.27 -4.04
CA ARG A 145 3.99 12.75 -2.67
C ARG A 145 3.30 14.10 -2.73
N ASP A 146 2.06 14.18 -2.24
CA ASP A 146 1.37 15.46 -2.12
C ASP A 146 2.22 16.42 -1.28
N GLY A 147 2.58 17.57 -1.88
CA GLY A 147 3.54 18.54 -1.30
C GLY A 147 3.11 19.17 0.02
N ASN A 148 2.02 18.73 0.62
CA ASN A 148 1.45 19.31 1.84
C ASN A 148 1.88 18.60 3.15
N MET A 149 2.69 17.53 3.09
CA MET A 149 3.23 16.88 4.31
C MET A 149 4.54 17.49 4.80
N GLY A 150 5.03 18.58 4.18
CA GLY A 150 6.31 19.24 4.50
C GLY A 150 6.23 20.47 5.38
N HIS A 151 5.05 20.91 5.86
CA HIS A 151 4.91 22.19 6.54
C HIS A 151 4.18 22.13 7.91
N MET A 152 4.50 21.12 8.73
CA MET A 152 4.18 21.16 10.16
C MET A 152 5.37 21.57 11.03
N HIS A 153 6.24 22.43 10.51
CA HIS A 153 7.21 23.14 11.35
C HIS A 153 7.24 24.61 10.93
N LYS A 154 6.41 25.45 11.54
CA LYS A 154 6.71 26.77 12.06
C LYS A 154 5.46 27.55 12.40
N LYS A 155 5.12 27.69 13.69
CA LYS A 155 5.01 29.00 14.35
C LYS A 155 4.85 28.80 15.84
N ALA A 156 5.96 28.96 16.53
CA ALA A 156 5.95 29.46 17.90
C ALA A 156 6.56 30.88 17.83
N GLU A 157 5.77 31.87 18.04
CA GLU A 157 6.10 33.16 18.63
C GLU A 157 5.16 33.40 19.77
#